data_d5017880c21fa5924e4c1772a514eda3
#
_entry.id   d5017880c21fa5924e4c1772a514eda3
#
_cell.length_a   1.000
_cell.length_b   1.000
_cell.length_c   1.000
_cell.angle_alpha   90.00
_cell.angle_beta   90.00
_cell.angle_gamma   90.00
#
_symmetry.space_group_name_H-M   'P 1'
#
loop_
_entity.id
_entity.type
_entity.pdbx_description
1 polymer ?
#
loop_
_entity_poly.entity_id
_entity_poly.type
_entity_poly.pdbx_seq_one_letter_code
_entity_poly.pdbx_strand_id
1 'polypeptide(L)'
;MATASEVQSLNDINYKSKIKIALLVILVFFLFVFSFLSFYPIGDKLKSVIKSALSAQGCNPDFDEVHMEWLLPKIVVSNLVIPAPCLQRTGPALNFSHLTINYHIINFAPFGLPFRIDTSFGGQPLEVYLVQGFSGQMIRLKDQALDLAKLQPLFGENVKISGKVTVDLNMGINDNVISNLTLKAQSKNLVIPPQNIQGFTTPPLKLNELYLEAISESSPRIQIEKLVVGDTDAPVRANFKGKIDLQNGNAAMSPLDLKGEIAFSEAFRQALPIIDMMFQAFNQKDGFYQVRLGGTLGSPKPIAQ
;
A
#
# COMPACT_ATOMS: atom_id res chain seq x y z
N MET A 1 16.93 78.45 3.23
CA MET A 1 17.70 77.27 3.58
C MET A 1 16.76 76.29 4.31
N ALA A 2 16.35 75.22 3.70
CA ALA A 2 15.52 74.22 4.40
C ALA A 2 16.37 73.52 5.47
N THR A 3 15.80 73.32 6.69
CA THR A 3 16.53 72.69 7.79
C THR A 3 16.67 71.19 7.54
N ALA A 4 17.75 70.58 7.99
CA ALA A 4 18.02 69.13 7.83
C ALA A 4 16.86 68.24 8.28
N SER A 5 16.02 68.72 9.25
CA SER A 5 14.82 68.01 9.72
C SER A 5 13.68 67.98 8.70
N GLU A 6 13.51 69.02 7.85
CA GLU A 6 12.47 69.05 6.81
C GLU A 6 12.79 68.08 5.65
N VAL A 7 14.08 68.01 5.30
CA VAL A 7 14.54 67.06 4.22
C VAL A 7 14.38 65.60 4.70
N GLN A 8 14.59 65.32 5.99
CA GLN A 8 14.46 63.97 6.54
C GLN A 8 12.99 63.53 6.62
N SER A 9 12.06 64.45 6.97
CA SER A 9 10.62 64.18 7.01
C SER A 9 10.03 63.92 5.59
N LEU A 10 10.50 64.64 4.57
CA LEU A 10 10.08 64.43 3.18
C LEU A 10 10.57 63.10 2.62
N ASN A 11 11.78 62.66 2.97
CA ASN A 11 12.30 61.37 2.60
C ASN A 11 11.54 60.19 3.23
N ASP A 12 11.16 60.31 4.52
CA ASP A 12 10.35 59.28 5.25
C ASP A 12 8.94 59.18 4.67
N ILE A 13 8.29 60.26 4.30
CA ILE A 13 6.96 60.24 3.66
C ILE A 13 7.03 59.56 2.25
N ASN A 14 8.06 59.90 1.49
CA ASN A 14 8.26 59.30 0.16
C ASN A 14 8.57 57.78 0.22
N TYR A 15 9.35 57.35 1.23
CA TYR A 15 9.67 55.93 1.45
C TYR A 15 8.44 55.12 1.87
N LYS A 16 7.63 55.61 2.82
CA LYS A 16 6.37 54.97 3.24
C LYS A 16 5.35 54.91 2.11
N SER A 17 5.29 55.86 1.21
CA SER A 17 4.44 55.87 0.03
C SER A 17 4.89 54.77 -0.96
N LYS A 18 6.18 54.67 -1.23
CA LYS A 18 6.75 53.64 -2.13
C LYS A 18 6.51 52.23 -1.62
N ILE A 19 6.61 51.97 -0.30
CA ILE A 19 6.30 50.68 0.30
C ILE A 19 4.82 50.35 0.13
N LYS A 20 3.91 51.30 0.34
CA LYS A 20 2.46 51.07 0.16
C LYS A 20 2.13 50.73 -1.30
N ILE A 21 2.74 51.44 -2.26
CA ILE A 21 2.57 51.14 -3.70
C ILE A 21 3.12 49.75 -4.03
N ALA A 22 4.30 49.38 -3.53
CA ALA A 22 4.87 48.06 -3.74
C ALA A 22 3.99 46.95 -3.17
N LEU A 23 3.47 47.13 -1.95
CA LEU A 23 2.52 46.19 -1.33
C LEU A 23 1.22 46.06 -2.13
N LEU A 24 0.69 47.16 -2.63
CA LEU A 24 -0.51 47.17 -3.48
C LEU A 24 -0.27 46.44 -4.79
N VAL A 25 0.87 46.65 -5.45
CA VAL A 25 1.23 45.91 -6.67
C VAL A 25 1.38 44.42 -6.42
N ILE A 26 2.02 44.05 -5.32
CA ILE A 26 2.15 42.64 -4.91
C ILE A 26 0.75 42.03 -4.64
N LEU A 27 -0.12 42.74 -3.93
CA LEU A 27 -1.49 42.28 -3.65
C LEU A 27 -2.29 42.09 -4.95
N VAL A 28 -2.24 43.08 -5.88
CA VAL A 28 -2.93 42.97 -7.18
C VAL A 28 -2.37 41.83 -8.02
N PHE A 29 -1.05 41.63 -8.01
CA PHE A 29 -0.43 40.49 -8.68
C PHE A 29 -0.92 39.14 -8.10
N PHE A 30 -0.95 39.01 -6.77
CA PHE A 30 -1.50 37.80 -6.13
C PHE A 30 -2.98 37.57 -6.45
N LEU A 31 -3.80 38.62 -6.43
CA LEU A 31 -5.22 38.54 -6.81
C LEU A 31 -5.39 38.13 -8.27
N PHE A 32 -4.56 38.69 -9.17
CA PHE A 32 -4.58 38.31 -10.59
C PHE A 32 -4.18 36.86 -10.80
N VAL A 33 -3.09 36.40 -10.18
CA VAL A 33 -2.63 35.00 -10.25
C VAL A 33 -3.69 34.06 -9.67
N PHE A 34 -4.26 34.42 -8.53
CA PHE A 34 -5.32 33.63 -7.90
C PHE A 34 -6.58 33.54 -8.77
N SER A 35 -7.01 34.67 -9.34
CA SER A 35 -8.14 34.71 -10.28
C SER A 35 -7.86 33.87 -11.53
N PHE A 36 -6.68 34.04 -12.13
CA PHE A 36 -6.27 33.26 -13.31
C PHE A 36 -6.29 31.75 -13.02
N LEU A 37 -5.70 31.33 -11.89
CA LEU A 37 -5.67 29.93 -11.47
C LEU A 37 -7.08 29.38 -11.19
N SER A 38 -8.00 30.18 -10.64
CA SER A 38 -9.39 29.77 -10.34
C SER A 38 -10.23 29.56 -11.59
N PHE A 39 -9.96 30.30 -12.68
CA PHE A 39 -10.68 30.15 -13.94
C PHE A 39 -10.01 29.21 -14.94
N TYR A 40 -8.76 28.78 -14.67
CA TYR A 40 -8.08 27.88 -15.58
C TYR A 40 -8.58 26.43 -15.39
N PRO A 41 -8.98 25.70 -16.46
CA PRO A 41 -9.55 24.35 -16.37
C PRO A 41 -8.46 23.31 -16.07
N ILE A 42 -7.87 23.40 -14.88
CA ILE A 42 -6.76 22.52 -14.46
C ILE A 42 -7.21 21.09 -14.31
N GLY A 43 -8.45 20.87 -13.87
CA GLY A 43 -9.01 19.53 -13.76
C GLY A 43 -8.96 18.75 -15.06
N ASP A 44 -9.38 19.35 -16.17
CA ASP A 44 -9.34 18.71 -17.49
C ASP A 44 -7.92 18.45 -18.00
N LYS A 45 -7.01 19.39 -17.76
CA LYS A 45 -5.58 19.22 -18.08
C LYS A 45 -4.95 18.10 -17.24
N LEU A 46 -5.23 18.09 -15.94
CA LEU A 46 -4.74 17.07 -15.04
C LEU A 46 -5.31 15.68 -15.40
N LYS A 47 -6.60 15.61 -15.74
CA LYS A 47 -7.25 14.40 -16.26
C LYS A 47 -6.54 13.88 -17.53
N SER A 48 -6.24 14.75 -18.48
CA SER A 48 -5.52 14.41 -19.70
C SER A 48 -4.10 13.91 -19.42
N VAL A 49 -3.37 14.59 -18.54
CA VAL A 49 -1.98 14.21 -18.18
C VAL A 49 -1.95 12.86 -17.47
N ILE A 50 -2.86 12.62 -16.51
CA ILE A 50 -2.95 11.33 -15.80
C ILE A 50 -3.29 10.21 -16.80
N LYS A 51 -4.31 10.42 -17.66
CA LYS A 51 -4.66 9.42 -18.68
C LYS A 51 -3.48 9.13 -19.62
N SER A 52 -2.81 10.15 -20.12
CA SER A 52 -1.69 9.95 -21.06
C SER A 52 -0.50 9.24 -20.40
N ALA A 53 -0.16 9.61 -19.16
CA ALA A 53 0.95 8.97 -18.43
C ALA A 53 0.70 7.49 -18.16
N LEU A 54 -0.53 7.13 -17.80
CA LEU A 54 -0.90 5.74 -17.52
C LEU A 54 -1.10 4.93 -18.80
N SER A 55 -1.67 5.54 -19.85
CA SER A 55 -1.81 4.91 -21.17
C SER A 55 -0.48 4.58 -21.81
N ALA A 56 0.55 5.40 -21.60
CA ALA A 56 1.91 5.12 -22.06
C ALA A 56 2.51 3.84 -21.47
N GLN A 57 2.00 3.40 -20.31
CA GLN A 57 2.38 2.13 -19.65
C GLN A 57 1.44 0.96 -20.03
N GLY A 58 0.57 1.12 -21.02
CA GLY A 58 -0.44 0.13 -21.42
C GLY A 58 -1.62 0.01 -20.44
N CYS A 59 -1.73 0.95 -19.50
CA CYS A 59 -2.81 1.03 -18.54
C CYS A 59 -3.79 2.12 -18.94
N ASN A 60 -5.08 1.80 -18.99
CA ASN A 60 -6.13 2.77 -19.28
C ASN A 60 -7.14 2.82 -18.12
N PRO A 61 -6.82 3.49 -17.00
CA PRO A 61 -7.75 3.66 -15.90
C PRO A 61 -8.89 4.59 -16.33
N ASP A 62 -10.05 4.36 -15.77
CA ASP A 62 -11.20 5.24 -15.92
C ASP A 62 -11.49 5.99 -14.62
N PHE A 63 -12.00 7.21 -14.72
CA PHE A 63 -12.41 8.02 -13.58
C PHE A 63 -13.34 9.15 -14.06
N ASP A 64 -14.28 9.53 -13.21
CA ASP A 64 -15.29 10.52 -13.58
C ASP A 64 -14.70 11.93 -13.58
N GLU A 65 -14.26 12.40 -12.45
CA GLU A 65 -13.85 13.78 -12.24
C GLU A 65 -12.50 13.89 -11.50
N VAL A 66 -11.77 14.93 -11.84
CA VAL A 66 -10.56 15.34 -11.13
C VAL A 66 -10.72 16.79 -10.73
N HIS A 67 -10.73 17.04 -9.43
CA HIS A 67 -10.77 18.39 -8.87
C HIS A 67 -9.46 18.72 -8.17
N MET A 68 -9.03 19.96 -8.30
CA MET A 68 -7.90 20.49 -7.54
C MET A 68 -8.37 21.64 -6.67
N GLU A 69 -8.15 21.52 -5.37
CA GLU A 69 -8.40 22.58 -4.41
C GLU A 69 -7.11 23.36 -4.17
N TRP A 70 -7.15 24.69 -4.39
CA TRP A 70 -5.94 25.53 -4.39
C TRP A 70 -5.53 26.08 -3.01
N LEU A 71 -6.52 26.33 -2.13
CA LEU A 71 -6.24 26.87 -0.79
C LEU A 71 -5.41 25.92 0.08
N LEU A 72 -5.68 24.63 -0.04
CA LEU A 72 -4.88 23.54 0.49
C LEU A 72 -4.62 22.62 -0.70
N PRO A 73 -3.39 22.53 -1.22
CA PRO A 73 -3.13 21.78 -2.44
C PRO A 73 -3.57 20.32 -2.27
N LYS A 74 -4.76 20.05 -2.79
CA LYS A 74 -5.45 18.77 -2.67
C LYS A 74 -6.02 18.39 -4.03
N ILE A 75 -5.75 17.17 -4.45
CA ILE A 75 -6.31 16.57 -5.66
C ILE A 75 -7.34 15.54 -5.24
N VAL A 76 -8.54 15.63 -5.76
CA VAL A 76 -9.63 14.67 -5.56
C VAL A 76 -9.95 14.02 -6.88
N VAL A 77 -9.92 12.68 -6.91
CA VAL A 77 -10.32 11.86 -8.05
C VAL A 77 -11.52 11.04 -7.62
N SER A 78 -12.62 11.14 -8.38
CA SER A 78 -13.87 10.43 -8.11
C SER A 78 -13.98 9.19 -9.00
N ASN A 79 -14.46 8.08 -8.40
CA ASN A 79 -14.77 6.83 -9.09
C ASN A 79 -13.61 6.30 -9.96
N LEU A 80 -12.42 6.20 -9.35
CA LEU A 80 -11.25 5.64 -10.04
C LEU A 80 -11.38 4.14 -10.22
N VAL A 81 -11.38 3.68 -11.47
CA VAL A 81 -11.40 2.28 -11.86
C VAL A 81 -10.06 1.91 -12.50
N ILE A 82 -9.35 1.00 -11.86
CA ILE A 82 -8.07 0.48 -12.36
C ILE A 82 -8.30 -0.92 -12.92
N PRO A 83 -8.21 -1.13 -14.25
CA PRO A 83 -8.34 -2.44 -14.87
C PRO A 83 -7.28 -3.43 -14.37
N ALA A 84 -7.64 -4.71 -14.26
CA ALA A 84 -6.73 -5.75 -13.77
C ALA A 84 -5.40 -5.84 -14.56
N PRO A 85 -5.36 -5.68 -15.91
CA PRO A 85 -4.12 -5.67 -16.66
C PRO A 85 -3.12 -4.58 -16.24
N CYS A 86 -3.61 -3.42 -15.75
CA CYS A 86 -2.76 -2.35 -15.21
C CYS A 86 -1.89 -2.81 -14.03
N LEU A 87 -2.34 -3.83 -13.33
CA LEU A 87 -1.66 -4.40 -12.16
C LEU A 87 -1.00 -5.75 -12.47
N GLN A 88 -0.87 -6.09 -13.76
CA GLN A 88 -0.32 -7.35 -14.24
C GLN A 88 -0.98 -8.58 -13.60
N ARG A 89 -2.28 -8.50 -13.34
CA ARG A 89 -3.07 -9.56 -12.72
C ARG A 89 -4.29 -9.93 -13.55
N THR A 90 -4.84 -11.11 -13.29
CA THR A 90 -6.15 -11.54 -13.76
C THR A 90 -7.19 -11.27 -12.68
N GLY A 91 -8.42 -10.93 -13.05
CA GLY A 91 -9.51 -10.69 -12.09
C GLY A 91 -10.28 -9.40 -12.37
N PRO A 92 -11.17 -8.99 -11.47
CA PRO A 92 -11.95 -7.78 -11.63
C PRO A 92 -11.10 -6.52 -11.52
N ALA A 93 -11.59 -5.42 -12.10
CA ALA A 93 -11.02 -4.09 -11.92
C ALA A 93 -11.08 -3.67 -10.43
N LEU A 94 -10.14 -2.84 -10.01
CA LEU A 94 -10.18 -2.21 -8.69
C LEU A 94 -10.97 -0.90 -8.78
N ASN A 95 -11.98 -0.77 -7.94
CA ASN A 95 -12.84 0.40 -7.89
C ASN A 95 -12.58 1.17 -6.59
N PHE A 96 -12.17 2.42 -6.72
CA PHE A 96 -11.99 3.36 -5.63
C PHE A 96 -13.06 4.45 -5.75
N SER A 97 -13.96 4.54 -4.78
CA SER A 97 -15.05 5.52 -4.81
C SER A 97 -14.53 6.96 -4.77
N HIS A 98 -13.46 7.18 -4.06
CA HIS A 98 -12.73 8.45 -4.04
C HIS A 98 -11.25 8.21 -3.75
N LEU A 99 -10.42 9.05 -4.32
CA LEU A 99 -9.00 9.13 -4.04
C LEU A 99 -8.67 10.60 -3.78
N THR A 100 -8.15 10.89 -2.61
CA THR A 100 -7.75 12.25 -2.24
C THR A 100 -6.26 12.26 -1.97
N ILE A 101 -5.52 13.12 -2.66
CA ILE A 101 -4.09 13.32 -2.48
C ILE A 101 -3.89 14.69 -1.85
N ASN A 102 -3.48 14.71 -0.59
CA ASN A 102 -3.19 15.92 0.17
C ASN A 102 -1.70 16.13 0.27
N TYR A 103 -1.23 17.33 -0.05
CA TYR A 103 0.14 17.71 0.25
C TYR A 103 0.27 18.08 1.73
N HIS A 104 1.19 17.42 2.43
CA HIS A 104 1.34 17.57 3.87
C HIS A 104 2.52 18.49 4.21
N ILE A 105 2.24 19.81 4.26
CA ILE A 105 3.27 20.86 4.42
C ILE A 105 4.07 20.73 5.74
N ILE A 106 3.47 20.12 6.78
CA ILE A 106 4.00 20.14 8.15
C ILE A 106 5.12 19.10 8.38
N ASN A 107 5.22 18.07 7.55
CA ASN A 107 6.27 17.05 7.64
C ASN A 107 7.26 17.19 6.48
N PHE A 108 7.99 18.29 6.44
CA PHE A 108 9.18 18.39 5.58
C PHE A 108 10.17 17.29 6.00
N ALA A 109 10.07 16.13 5.35
CA ALA A 109 11.23 15.26 5.29
C ALA A 109 12.34 16.07 4.59
N PRO A 110 13.54 16.16 5.13
CA PRO A 110 14.56 17.09 4.67
C PRO A 110 14.95 16.95 3.18
N PHE A 111 14.41 15.96 2.46
CA PHE A 111 14.72 15.68 1.06
C PHE A 111 13.54 15.11 0.26
N GLY A 112 12.28 15.41 0.58
CA GLY A 112 11.14 14.87 -0.17
C GLY A 112 9.83 15.64 0.01
N LEU A 113 8.90 15.42 -0.92
CA LEU A 113 7.54 15.96 -0.89
C LEU A 113 6.61 14.93 -0.24
N PRO A 114 6.07 15.20 0.96
CA PRO A 114 5.15 14.31 1.64
C PRO A 114 3.73 14.49 1.13
N PHE A 115 3.09 13.38 0.78
CA PHE A 115 1.69 13.30 0.40
C PHE A 115 0.95 12.34 1.34
N ARG A 116 -0.28 12.69 1.67
CA ARG A 116 -1.23 11.80 2.28
C ARG A 116 -2.28 11.45 1.25
N ILE A 117 -2.47 10.17 1.03
CA ILE A 117 -3.44 9.61 0.11
C ILE A 117 -4.54 8.97 0.94
N ASP A 118 -5.72 9.57 0.91
CA ASP A 118 -6.93 9.03 1.53
C ASP A 118 -7.81 8.45 0.43
N THR A 119 -8.19 7.19 0.56
CA THR A 119 -9.04 6.52 -0.42
C THR A 119 -10.02 5.58 0.26
N SER A 120 -11.01 5.09 -0.49
CA SER A 120 -11.93 4.05 -0.05
C SER A 120 -11.98 2.93 -1.07
N PHE A 121 -11.65 1.73 -0.62
CA PHE A 121 -11.70 0.51 -1.40
C PHE A 121 -12.66 -0.50 -0.76
N GLY A 122 -13.66 -0.97 -1.53
CA GLY A 122 -14.70 -1.85 -0.99
C GLY A 122 -15.50 -1.25 0.18
N GLY A 123 -15.65 0.10 0.21
CA GLY A 123 -16.29 0.82 1.32
C GLY A 123 -15.45 0.88 2.61
N GLN A 124 -14.17 0.57 2.54
CA GLN A 124 -13.24 0.61 3.65
C GLN A 124 -12.24 1.75 3.45
N PRO A 125 -12.06 2.66 4.43
CA PRO A 125 -11.10 3.73 4.32
C PRO A 125 -9.68 3.16 4.35
N LEU A 126 -8.82 3.71 3.50
CA LEU A 126 -7.41 3.39 3.41
C LEU A 126 -6.61 4.69 3.39
N GLU A 127 -5.65 4.79 4.29
CA GLU A 127 -4.76 5.94 4.40
C GLU A 127 -3.33 5.51 4.12
N VAL A 128 -2.70 6.16 3.14
CA VAL A 128 -1.33 5.88 2.71
C VAL A 128 -0.52 7.16 2.76
N TYR A 129 0.63 7.12 3.41
CA TYR A 129 1.61 8.20 3.36
C TYR A 129 2.65 7.90 2.30
N LEU A 130 2.83 8.83 1.37
CA LEU A 130 3.85 8.77 0.33
C LEU A 130 4.81 9.94 0.50
N VAL A 131 6.11 9.67 0.54
CA VAL A 131 7.14 10.72 0.47
C VAL A 131 7.88 10.53 -0.86
N GLN A 132 7.76 11.51 -1.75
CA GLN A 132 8.50 11.54 -3.01
C GLN A 132 9.81 12.28 -2.79
N GLY A 133 10.93 11.56 -2.78
CA GLY A 133 12.27 12.09 -2.74
C GLY A 133 12.88 12.30 -4.13
N PHE A 134 14.09 12.85 -4.19
CA PHE A 134 14.85 13.02 -5.44
C PHE A 134 15.36 11.69 -6.00
N SER A 135 15.73 10.75 -5.15
CA SER A 135 16.30 9.44 -5.52
C SER A 135 15.33 8.28 -5.31
N GLY A 136 14.13 8.52 -4.78
CA GLY A 136 13.21 7.42 -4.52
C GLY A 136 11.93 7.85 -3.83
N GLN A 137 11.14 6.86 -3.48
CA GLN A 137 9.84 7.01 -2.84
C GLN A 137 9.81 6.24 -1.53
N MET A 138 9.07 6.74 -0.55
CA MET A 138 8.77 6.02 0.68
C MET A 138 7.26 5.92 0.84
N ILE A 139 6.78 4.70 1.04
CA ILE A 139 5.36 4.39 1.24
C ILE A 139 5.19 3.90 2.67
N ARG A 140 4.22 4.45 3.38
CA ARG A 140 3.87 4.04 4.75
C ARG A 140 2.38 3.82 4.90
N LEU A 141 2.03 2.69 5.50
CA LEU A 141 0.72 2.45 6.12
C LEU A 141 0.98 2.25 7.61
N LYS A 142 0.26 2.96 8.45
CA LYS A 142 0.45 2.86 9.90
C LYS A 142 -0.80 2.28 10.55
N ASP A 143 -0.64 1.12 11.20
CA ASP A 143 -1.69 0.45 11.99
C ASP A 143 -3.06 0.39 11.28
N GLN A 144 -3.02 0.20 9.96
CA GLN A 144 -4.22 0.21 9.13
C GLN A 144 -5.02 -1.07 9.33
N ALA A 145 -6.21 -0.96 9.93
CA ALA A 145 -7.12 -2.09 10.07
C ALA A 145 -7.87 -2.36 8.75
N LEU A 146 -7.65 -3.53 8.16
CA LEU A 146 -8.17 -3.93 6.86
C LEU A 146 -9.11 -5.14 7.03
N ASP A 147 -10.28 -5.06 6.42
CA ASP A 147 -11.21 -6.18 6.32
C ASP A 147 -10.90 -6.99 5.05
N LEU A 148 -10.39 -8.20 5.24
CA LEU A 148 -9.95 -9.06 4.14
C LEU A 148 -11.08 -9.45 3.19
N ALA A 149 -12.32 -9.57 3.68
CA ALA A 149 -13.46 -9.86 2.82
C ALA A 149 -13.72 -8.73 1.81
N LYS A 150 -13.47 -7.48 2.19
CA LYS A 150 -13.58 -6.31 1.30
C LYS A 150 -12.42 -6.20 0.33
N LEU A 151 -11.28 -6.78 0.68
CA LEU A 151 -10.09 -6.84 -0.17
C LEU A 151 -10.07 -8.05 -1.11
N GLN A 152 -11.14 -8.86 -1.11
CA GLN A 152 -11.27 -10.05 -1.96
C GLN A 152 -10.86 -9.81 -3.43
N PRO A 153 -11.21 -8.68 -4.08
CA PRO A 153 -10.78 -8.41 -5.46
C PRO A 153 -9.26 -8.34 -5.64
N LEU A 154 -8.49 -8.09 -4.57
CA LEU A 154 -7.02 -8.06 -4.62
C LEU A 154 -6.40 -9.47 -4.66
N PHE A 155 -7.06 -10.45 -4.03
CA PHE A 155 -6.55 -11.84 -3.92
C PHE A 155 -6.95 -12.74 -5.09
N GLY A 156 -7.81 -12.26 -5.99
CA GLY A 156 -8.39 -13.06 -7.07
C GLY A 156 -9.61 -13.88 -6.62
N GLU A 157 -10.26 -14.53 -7.57
CA GLU A 157 -11.52 -15.24 -7.33
C GLU A 157 -11.35 -16.56 -6.58
N ASN A 158 -10.18 -17.16 -6.68
CA ASN A 158 -9.89 -18.50 -6.15
C ASN A 158 -9.56 -18.54 -4.66
N VAL A 159 -9.20 -17.40 -4.06
CA VAL A 159 -8.79 -17.34 -2.65
C VAL A 159 -9.81 -16.54 -1.87
N LYS A 160 -10.63 -17.21 -1.08
CA LYS A 160 -11.59 -16.57 -0.19
C LYS A 160 -11.01 -16.50 1.21
N ILE A 161 -10.86 -15.29 1.73
CA ILE A 161 -10.37 -15.02 3.08
C ILE A 161 -11.30 -14.01 3.73
N SER A 162 -11.55 -14.15 5.01
CA SER A 162 -12.30 -13.19 5.82
C SER A 162 -11.61 -12.94 7.16
N GLY A 163 -11.97 -11.85 7.80
CA GLY A 163 -11.37 -11.40 9.04
C GLY A 163 -10.76 -10.00 8.91
N LYS A 164 -10.33 -9.46 10.03
CA LYS A 164 -9.65 -8.15 10.08
C LYS A 164 -8.16 -8.36 10.30
N VAL A 165 -7.35 -7.71 9.49
CA VAL A 165 -5.89 -7.67 9.65
C VAL A 165 -5.46 -6.23 9.90
N THR A 166 -4.58 -6.02 10.88
CA THR A 166 -3.90 -4.74 11.09
C THR A 166 -2.55 -4.82 10.40
N VAL A 167 -2.26 -3.84 9.54
CA VAL A 167 -1.05 -3.78 8.74
C VAL A 167 -0.26 -2.52 9.09
N ASP A 168 1.02 -2.69 9.37
CA ASP A 168 2.01 -1.63 9.45
C ASP A 168 3.06 -1.90 8.36
N LEU A 169 3.20 -0.97 7.42
CA LEU A 169 4.12 -1.08 6.29
C LEU A 169 4.97 0.18 6.20
N ASN A 170 6.26 0.00 6.09
CA ASN A 170 7.20 1.05 5.70
C ASN A 170 8.09 0.50 4.57
N MET A 171 8.00 1.09 3.39
CA MET A 171 8.68 0.61 2.20
C MET A 171 9.34 1.76 1.45
N GLY A 172 10.62 1.64 1.21
CA GLY A 172 11.38 2.52 0.33
C GLY A 172 11.56 1.90 -1.05
N ILE A 173 11.44 2.71 -2.08
CA ILE A 173 11.64 2.32 -3.48
C ILE A 173 12.63 3.28 -4.11
N ASN A 174 13.76 2.77 -4.62
CA ASN A 174 14.76 3.52 -5.38
C ASN A 174 14.94 2.83 -6.73
N ASP A 175 14.90 3.60 -7.82
CA ASP A 175 15.07 3.06 -9.18
C ASP A 175 14.17 1.85 -9.50
N ASN A 176 12.91 1.92 -9.07
CA ASN A 176 11.91 0.83 -9.17
C ASN A 176 12.27 -0.46 -8.42
N VAL A 177 13.19 -0.39 -7.48
CA VAL A 177 13.64 -1.51 -6.65
C VAL A 177 13.34 -1.20 -5.19
N ILE A 178 12.83 -2.18 -4.44
CA ILE A 178 12.61 -2.03 -3.01
C ILE A 178 13.96 -1.87 -2.30
N SER A 179 14.23 -0.69 -1.75
CA SER A 179 15.48 -0.38 -1.05
C SER A 179 15.45 -0.79 0.42
N ASN A 180 14.29 -0.68 1.05
CA ASN A 180 14.03 -1.17 2.40
C ASN A 180 12.56 -1.57 2.53
N LEU A 181 12.28 -2.49 3.42
CA LEU A 181 10.93 -2.92 3.75
C LEU A 181 10.87 -3.28 5.23
N THR A 182 9.85 -2.80 5.91
CA THR A 182 9.39 -3.33 7.19
C THR A 182 7.90 -3.55 7.08
N LEU A 183 7.45 -4.79 7.24
CA LEU A 183 6.05 -5.17 7.17
C LEU A 183 5.69 -5.93 8.43
N LYS A 184 4.64 -5.49 9.12
CA LYS A 184 3.97 -6.23 10.19
C LYS A 184 2.51 -6.36 9.84
N ALA A 185 1.98 -7.58 9.91
CA ALA A 185 0.57 -7.85 9.72
C ALA A 185 0.08 -8.80 10.82
N GLN A 186 -1.05 -8.47 11.43
CA GLN A 186 -1.61 -9.28 12.50
C GLN A 186 -3.14 -9.35 12.41
N SER A 187 -3.66 -10.53 12.70
CA SER A 187 -5.11 -10.79 12.80
C SER A 187 -5.39 -11.67 14.00
N LYS A 188 -6.57 -11.51 14.60
CA LYS A 188 -7.08 -12.38 15.68
C LYS A 188 -8.37 -13.09 15.32
N ASN A 189 -8.87 -12.91 14.11
CA ASN A 189 -10.13 -13.48 13.65
C ASN A 189 -10.08 -13.90 12.18
N LEU A 190 -8.94 -14.44 11.76
CA LEU A 190 -8.74 -14.94 10.41
C LEU A 190 -9.56 -16.21 10.16
N VAL A 191 -10.38 -16.20 9.13
CA VAL A 191 -11.18 -17.34 8.70
C VAL A 191 -11.01 -17.56 7.20
N ILE A 192 -10.72 -18.79 6.81
CA ILE A 192 -10.75 -19.23 5.41
C ILE A 192 -12.07 -19.98 5.22
N PRO A 193 -13.04 -19.43 4.47
CA PRO A 193 -14.29 -20.10 4.15
C PRO A 193 -14.06 -21.41 3.41
N PRO A 194 -15.06 -22.32 3.35
CA PRO A 194 -14.95 -23.55 2.59
C PRO A 194 -14.50 -23.29 1.14
N GLN A 195 -13.51 -24.05 0.69
CA GLN A 195 -12.96 -23.95 -0.66
C GLN A 195 -12.93 -25.32 -1.30
N ASN A 196 -13.03 -25.37 -2.62
CA ASN A 196 -12.83 -26.60 -3.35
C ASN A 196 -11.38 -26.66 -3.85
N ILE A 197 -10.59 -27.59 -3.29
CA ILE A 197 -9.21 -27.82 -3.68
C ILE A 197 -9.12 -29.21 -4.32
N GLN A 198 -8.87 -29.24 -5.60
CA GLN A 198 -8.71 -30.50 -6.36
C GLN A 198 -9.90 -31.49 -6.19
N GLY A 199 -11.12 -30.98 -6.10
CA GLY A 199 -12.32 -31.80 -5.90
C GLY A 199 -12.68 -32.09 -4.45
N PHE A 200 -11.85 -31.72 -3.50
CA PHE A 200 -12.15 -31.83 -2.06
C PHE A 200 -12.64 -30.49 -1.52
N THR A 201 -13.80 -30.50 -0.87
CA THR A 201 -14.31 -29.31 -0.18
C THR A 201 -13.69 -29.24 1.21
N THR A 202 -12.90 -28.20 1.46
CA THR A 202 -12.33 -27.98 2.80
C THR A 202 -13.41 -27.51 3.77
N PRO A 203 -13.38 -27.91 5.03
CA PRO A 203 -14.21 -27.28 6.05
C PRO A 203 -13.77 -25.81 6.25
N PRO A 204 -14.61 -24.97 6.86
CA PRO A 204 -14.20 -23.61 7.19
C PRO A 204 -13.04 -23.65 8.19
N LEU A 205 -11.93 -22.97 7.87
CA LEU A 205 -10.73 -22.95 8.72
C LEU A 205 -10.75 -21.67 9.56
N LYS A 206 -11.11 -21.81 10.82
CA LYS A 206 -10.98 -20.73 11.82
C LYS A 206 -9.55 -20.73 12.33
N LEU A 207 -8.69 -19.97 11.68
CA LEU A 207 -7.28 -19.87 12.06
C LEU A 207 -7.09 -18.94 13.25
N ASN A 208 -8.03 -17.99 13.45
CA ASN A 208 -7.98 -16.94 14.45
C ASN A 208 -6.72 -16.07 14.30
N GLU A 209 -5.56 -16.58 14.67
CA GLU A 209 -4.32 -15.83 14.69
C GLU A 209 -3.60 -15.87 13.33
N LEU A 210 -3.14 -14.69 12.91
CA LEU A 210 -2.10 -14.48 11.89
C LEU A 210 -1.12 -13.44 12.43
N TYR A 211 0.16 -13.74 12.41
CA TYR A 211 1.22 -12.77 12.65
C TYR A 211 2.30 -12.93 11.59
N LEU A 212 2.59 -11.87 10.87
CA LEU A 212 3.66 -11.79 9.88
C LEU A 212 4.57 -10.61 10.23
N GLU A 213 5.86 -10.87 10.29
CA GLU A 213 6.91 -9.86 10.37
C GLU A 213 7.95 -10.13 9.28
N ALA A 214 8.15 -9.14 8.41
CA ALA A 214 9.07 -9.24 7.30
C ALA A 214 9.90 -7.97 7.19
N ILE A 215 11.17 -8.12 6.90
CA ILE A 215 12.12 -7.01 6.73
C ILE A 215 12.93 -7.20 5.44
N SER A 216 13.37 -6.10 4.86
CA SER A 216 14.41 -6.09 3.83
C SER A 216 15.27 -4.86 4.03
N GLU A 217 16.57 -5.05 4.11
CA GLU A 217 17.53 -3.95 4.17
C GLU A 217 18.05 -3.57 2.78
N SER A 218 17.95 -4.51 1.84
CA SER A 218 18.31 -4.29 0.43
C SER A 218 17.63 -5.32 -0.47
N SER A 219 17.02 -4.84 -1.54
CA SER A 219 16.45 -5.70 -2.58
C SER A 219 17.55 -6.60 -3.23
N PRO A 220 17.17 -7.76 -3.76
CA PRO A 220 15.80 -8.25 -3.93
C PRO A 220 15.27 -9.14 -2.80
N ARG A 221 15.97 -9.26 -1.67
CA ARG A 221 15.66 -10.24 -0.62
C ARG A 221 14.79 -9.67 0.48
N ILE A 222 13.66 -10.36 0.77
CA ILE A 222 12.81 -10.13 1.93
C ILE A 222 13.07 -11.26 2.92
N GLN A 223 13.44 -10.91 4.14
CA GLN A 223 13.57 -11.83 5.26
C GLN A 223 12.24 -11.90 6.01
N ILE A 224 11.67 -13.08 6.12
CA ILE A 224 10.53 -13.38 6.98
C ILE A 224 11.07 -13.74 8.36
N GLU A 225 10.99 -12.78 9.29
CA GLU A 225 11.47 -12.98 10.66
C GLU A 225 10.53 -13.88 11.44
N LYS A 226 9.22 -13.77 11.17
CA LYS A 226 8.19 -14.55 11.84
C LYS A 226 6.93 -14.59 10.98
N LEU A 227 6.43 -15.80 10.75
CA LEU A 227 5.10 -16.06 10.20
C LEU A 227 4.42 -17.10 11.10
N VAL A 228 3.42 -16.68 11.85
CA VAL A 228 2.58 -17.56 12.68
C VAL A 228 1.19 -17.57 12.11
N VAL A 229 0.61 -18.75 11.96
CA VAL A 229 -0.75 -18.96 11.47
C VAL A 229 -1.44 -19.94 12.42
N GLY A 230 -2.59 -19.56 12.89
CA GLY A 230 -3.41 -20.37 13.79
C GLY A 230 -3.01 -20.25 15.26
N ASP A 231 -3.99 -20.13 16.14
CA ASP A 231 -3.82 -20.25 17.60
C ASP A 231 -3.79 -21.71 18.05
N THR A 232 -3.78 -21.91 19.37
CA THR A 232 -3.74 -23.27 19.98
C THR A 232 -4.92 -24.14 19.58
N ASP A 233 -6.07 -23.58 19.31
CA ASP A 233 -7.32 -24.26 18.99
C ASP A 233 -7.61 -24.33 17.48
N ALA A 234 -6.74 -23.73 16.67
CA ALA A 234 -6.91 -23.69 15.23
C ALA A 234 -6.75 -25.08 14.58
N PRO A 235 -7.53 -25.37 13.54
CA PRO A 235 -7.41 -26.63 12.80
C PRO A 235 -6.06 -26.79 12.10
N VAL A 236 -5.39 -25.69 11.79
CA VAL A 236 -4.04 -25.65 11.22
C VAL A 236 -3.22 -24.64 12.01
N ARG A 237 -2.05 -25.06 12.47
CA ARG A 237 -1.07 -24.21 13.15
C ARG A 237 0.23 -24.28 12.41
N ALA A 238 0.85 -23.14 12.16
CA ALA A 238 2.12 -23.09 11.45
C ALA A 238 3.01 -21.96 11.99
N ASN A 239 4.31 -22.20 11.96
CA ASN A 239 5.33 -21.20 12.30
C ASN A 239 6.49 -21.32 11.32
N PHE A 240 6.75 -20.27 10.58
CA PHE A 240 7.79 -20.25 9.56
C PHE A 240 8.71 -19.03 9.69
N LYS A 241 9.95 -19.23 9.25
CA LYS A 241 10.97 -18.19 9.07
C LYS A 241 11.74 -18.47 7.79
N GLY A 242 12.33 -17.45 7.19
CA GLY A 242 13.16 -17.65 6.03
C GLY A 242 13.19 -16.46 5.10
N LYS A 243 13.26 -16.69 3.80
CA LYS A 243 13.46 -15.61 2.83
C LYS A 243 12.62 -15.79 1.57
N ILE A 244 12.36 -14.67 0.95
CA ILE A 244 11.76 -14.57 -0.39
C ILE A 244 12.72 -13.70 -1.22
N ASP A 245 13.18 -14.21 -2.36
CA ASP A 245 13.99 -13.44 -3.29
C ASP A 245 13.07 -12.84 -4.37
N LEU A 246 12.73 -11.54 -4.25
CA LEU A 246 11.77 -10.88 -5.15
C LEU A 246 12.26 -10.85 -6.58
N GLN A 247 11.39 -11.22 -7.51
CA GLN A 247 11.62 -11.03 -8.94
C GLN A 247 10.90 -9.78 -9.44
N ASN A 248 11.66 -8.88 -10.06
CA ASN A 248 11.11 -7.67 -10.67
C ASN A 248 10.10 -8.03 -11.77
N GLY A 249 8.95 -7.39 -11.72
CA GLY A 249 7.87 -7.54 -12.71
C GLY A 249 6.93 -8.74 -12.50
N ASN A 250 7.31 -9.74 -11.69
CA ASN A 250 6.41 -10.88 -11.40
C ASN A 250 6.64 -11.44 -9.99
N ALA A 251 5.97 -10.87 -9.01
CA ALA A 251 6.08 -11.30 -7.62
C ALA A 251 5.70 -12.79 -7.41
N ALA A 252 4.77 -13.33 -8.21
CA ALA A 252 4.36 -14.74 -8.08
C ALA A 252 5.49 -15.72 -8.43
N MET A 253 6.45 -15.31 -9.25
CA MET A 253 7.62 -16.12 -9.62
C MET A 253 8.79 -15.99 -8.65
N SER A 254 8.67 -15.16 -7.62
CA SER A 254 9.70 -14.95 -6.61
C SER A 254 10.03 -16.26 -5.87
N PRO A 255 11.30 -16.72 -5.86
CA PRO A 255 11.70 -17.91 -5.12
C PRO A 255 11.46 -17.76 -3.62
N LEU A 256 10.99 -18.83 -3.02
CA LEU A 256 10.60 -18.94 -1.63
C LEU A 256 11.47 -20.00 -0.94
N ASP A 257 11.99 -19.68 0.22
CA ASP A 257 12.72 -20.61 1.09
C ASP A 257 12.39 -20.32 2.56
N LEU A 258 11.27 -20.91 3.04
CA LEU A 258 10.88 -20.81 4.43
C LEU A 258 11.07 -22.16 5.12
N LYS A 259 11.61 -22.13 6.31
CA LYS A 259 11.74 -23.28 7.21
C LYS A 259 10.82 -23.10 8.40
N GLY A 260 10.20 -24.17 8.83
CA GLY A 260 9.30 -24.10 9.96
C GLY A 260 8.60 -25.40 10.24
N GLU A 261 7.49 -25.27 10.90
CA GLU A 261 6.69 -26.38 11.40
C GLU A 261 5.20 -26.14 11.16
N ILE A 262 4.48 -27.21 10.94
CA ILE A 262 3.03 -27.19 10.75
C ILE A 262 2.38 -28.32 11.53
N ALA A 263 1.25 -28.05 12.16
CA ALA A 263 0.44 -29.05 12.84
C ALA A 263 -1.01 -28.95 12.37
N PHE A 264 -1.67 -30.11 12.36
CA PHE A 264 -3.09 -30.24 12.00
C PHE A 264 -3.86 -30.84 13.16
N SER A 265 -5.04 -30.29 13.46
CA SER A 265 -5.92 -30.88 14.45
C SER A 265 -6.43 -32.24 13.95
N GLU A 266 -6.77 -33.13 14.89
CA GLU A 266 -7.31 -34.44 14.57
C GLU A 266 -8.59 -34.36 13.72
N ALA A 267 -9.50 -33.46 14.10
CA ALA A 267 -10.74 -33.21 13.33
C ALA A 267 -10.46 -32.77 11.89
N PHE A 268 -9.41 -31.97 11.67
CA PHE A 268 -9.04 -31.51 10.32
C PHE A 268 -8.43 -32.63 9.48
N ARG A 269 -7.60 -33.50 10.09
CA ARG A 269 -7.04 -34.70 9.41
C ARG A 269 -8.13 -35.70 9.03
N GLN A 270 -9.09 -35.91 9.89
CA GLN A 270 -10.26 -36.78 9.61
C GLN A 270 -11.11 -36.20 8.45
N ALA A 271 -11.29 -34.89 8.40
CA ALA A 271 -12.03 -34.24 7.32
C ALA A 271 -11.28 -34.26 5.98
N LEU A 272 -9.94 -34.31 5.99
CA LEU A 272 -9.08 -34.29 4.82
C LEU A 272 -7.96 -35.35 4.96
N PRO A 273 -8.26 -36.63 4.76
CA PRO A 273 -7.27 -37.73 4.93
C PRO A 273 -6.06 -37.65 4.00
N ILE A 274 -6.19 -36.88 2.89
CA ILE A 274 -5.08 -36.65 1.95
C ILE A 274 -3.89 -35.97 2.62
N ILE A 275 -4.11 -35.21 3.72
CA ILE A 275 -3.04 -34.52 4.45
C ILE A 275 -2.08 -35.53 5.06
N ASP A 276 -2.58 -36.59 5.66
CA ASP A 276 -1.74 -37.63 6.26
C ASP A 276 -0.85 -38.28 5.21
N MET A 277 -1.38 -38.51 3.99
CA MET A 277 -0.61 -39.05 2.88
C MET A 277 0.48 -38.04 2.40
N MET A 278 0.14 -36.75 2.32
CA MET A 278 1.07 -35.72 1.90
C MET A 278 2.22 -35.52 2.88
N PHE A 279 1.95 -35.66 4.18
CA PHE A 279 2.92 -35.39 5.23
C PHE A 279 3.56 -36.67 5.81
N GLN A 280 3.28 -37.85 5.27
CA GLN A 280 3.83 -39.13 5.73
C GLN A 280 5.35 -39.18 5.70
N ALA A 281 5.99 -38.49 4.73
CA ALA A 281 7.43 -38.44 4.58
C ALA A 281 8.12 -37.38 5.45
N PHE A 282 7.36 -36.60 6.21
CA PHE A 282 7.90 -35.48 6.99
C PHE A 282 8.22 -35.91 8.43
N ASN A 283 9.35 -35.46 8.94
CA ASN A 283 9.70 -35.70 10.34
C ASN A 283 8.72 -34.98 11.26
N GLN A 284 8.22 -35.69 12.27
CA GLN A 284 7.32 -35.14 13.27
C GLN A 284 8.04 -34.99 14.61
N LYS A 285 7.93 -33.80 15.21
CA LYS A 285 8.43 -33.50 16.54
C LYS A 285 7.36 -32.75 17.33
N ASP A 286 7.04 -33.22 18.52
CA ASP A 286 6.06 -32.61 19.44
C ASP A 286 4.69 -32.32 18.78
N GLY A 287 4.26 -33.20 17.86
CA GLY A 287 3.00 -33.04 17.11
C GLY A 287 3.07 -32.11 15.90
N PHE A 288 4.25 -31.56 15.60
CA PHE A 288 4.48 -30.70 14.43
C PHE A 288 5.33 -31.39 13.38
N TYR A 289 4.93 -31.31 12.13
CA TYR A 289 5.74 -31.72 10.99
C TYR A 289 6.78 -30.64 10.68
N GLN A 290 8.03 -31.02 10.56
CA GLN A 290 9.12 -30.14 10.19
C GLN A 290 9.13 -29.95 8.67
N VAL A 291 8.90 -28.76 8.20
CA VAL A 291 8.62 -28.47 6.79
C VAL A 291 9.53 -27.35 6.28
N ARG A 292 10.05 -27.52 5.09
CA ARG A 292 10.63 -26.44 4.29
C ARG A 292 9.66 -26.10 3.15
N LEU A 293 9.22 -24.85 3.05
CA LEU A 293 8.46 -24.37 1.91
C LEU A 293 9.44 -23.81 0.88
N GLY A 294 9.54 -24.47 -0.26
CA GLY A 294 10.32 -24.03 -1.41
C GLY A 294 9.43 -23.72 -2.60
N GLY A 295 10.02 -23.58 -3.78
CA GLY A 295 9.31 -23.23 -5.00
C GLY A 295 9.21 -21.70 -5.19
N THR A 296 8.05 -21.21 -5.60
CA THR A 296 7.79 -19.79 -5.82
C THR A 296 6.63 -19.30 -4.94
N LEU A 297 6.52 -17.98 -4.76
CA LEU A 297 5.44 -17.38 -3.99
C LEU A 297 4.05 -17.73 -4.53
N GLY A 298 3.91 -17.82 -5.87
CA GLY A 298 2.67 -18.23 -6.54
C GLY A 298 2.42 -19.76 -6.57
N SER A 299 3.43 -20.57 -6.25
CA SER A 299 3.34 -22.03 -6.22
C SER A 299 4.29 -22.61 -5.17
N PRO A 300 3.97 -22.41 -3.87
CA PRO A 300 4.76 -22.96 -2.79
C PRO A 300 4.65 -24.49 -2.75
N LYS A 301 5.77 -25.15 -2.47
CA LYS A 301 5.84 -26.61 -2.38
C LYS A 301 6.44 -27.02 -1.04
N PRO A 302 5.77 -27.89 -0.26
CA PRO A 302 6.36 -28.44 0.94
C PRO A 302 7.45 -29.45 0.57
N ILE A 303 8.57 -29.37 1.25
CA ILE A 303 9.75 -30.24 1.07
C ILE A 303 10.07 -30.82 2.45
N ALA A 304 10.28 -32.12 2.54
CA ALA A 304 10.71 -32.75 3.77
C ALA A 304 12.11 -32.25 4.17
N GLN A 305 12.31 -32.01 5.47
CA GLN A 305 13.61 -31.63 6.05
C GLN A 305 14.38 -32.84 6.53
#